data_3f32fc0d394ed905e35853af9723ff96
#
_entry.id   3f32fc0d394ed905e35853af9723ff96
#
_cell.length_a   1.000
_cell.length_b   1.000
_cell.length_c   1.000
_cell.angle_alpha   90.00
_cell.angle_beta   90.00
_cell.angle_gamma   90.00
#
_symmetry.space_group_name_H-M   'P 1'
#
loop_
_entity.id
_entity.type
_entity.pdbx_description
1 polymer ?
#
loop_
_entity_poly.entity_id
_entity_poly.type
_entity_poly.pdbx_seq_one_letter_code
_entity_poly.pdbx_strand_id
1 'polypeptide(L)'
;MVGEAVDGLDGIKRAKALRPDVILLDLHMPGISGREAVKSLADEVPTARVLMLTVSEDADDLVDTLRGGASGYLLKNIETDALLDAIRRTAEGDAVVSPQMTRKLVQSIKSTPKTELAPAPAEKDKLSPREREILVFVARGASNKEIARALDVAETTVKIHVQHILRKLDLTSRVQAAVYAVEAGLAESGKAG
;
A
#
# COMPACT_ATOMS: atom_id res chain seq x y z
N MET A 1 11.79 -9.45 -15.83
CA MET A 1 12.45 -8.23 -15.33
C MET A 1 12.75 -7.35 -16.54
N VAL A 2 12.38 -6.07 -16.48
CA VAL A 2 12.50 -5.13 -17.63
C VAL A 2 13.69 -4.17 -17.49
N GLY A 3 14.29 -4.06 -16.30
CA GLY A 3 15.48 -3.23 -16.05
C GLY A 3 15.93 -3.28 -14.61
N GLU A 4 17.13 -2.80 -14.38
CA GLU A 4 17.78 -2.62 -13.08
C GLU A 4 18.35 -1.20 -13.00
N ALA A 5 18.47 -0.66 -11.80
CA ALA A 5 19.04 0.65 -11.53
C ALA A 5 20.06 0.56 -10.40
N VAL A 6 21.09 1.41 -10.45
CA VAL A 6 22.20 1.40 -9.48
C VAL A 6 21.97 2.31 -8.27
N ASP A 7 21.04 3.28 -8.42
CA ASP A 7 20.64 4.21 -7.36
C ASP A 7 19.21 4.71 -7.57
N GLY A 8 18.69 5.47 -6.62
CA GLY A 8 17.32 5.95 -6.66
C GLY A 8 17.01 6.90 -7.82
N LEU A 9 17.94 7.76 -8.22
CA LEU A 9 17.72 8.70 -9.34
C LEU A 9 17.71 7.98 -10.69
N ASP A 10 18.63 7.04 -10.90
CA ASP A 10 18.63 6.16 -12.08
C ASP A 10 17.34 5.32 -12.12
N GLY A 11 16.90 4.82 -10.95
CA GLY A 11 15.66 4.07 -10.80
C GLY A 11 14.43 4.85 -11.25
N ILE A 12 14.25 6.09 -10.80
CA ILE A 12 13.14 6.96 -11.20
C ILE A 12 13.20 7.24 -12.72
N LYS A 13 14.37 7.57 -13.25
CA LYS A 13 14.54 7.83 -14.69
C LYS A 13 14.15 6.61 -15.54
N ARG A 14 14.62 5.42 -15.15
CA ARG A 14 14.30 4.16 -15.85
C ARG A 14 12.83 3.80 -15.72
N ALA A 15 12.24 3.98 -14.55
CA ALA A 15 10.82 3.70 -14.33
C ALA A 15 9.92 4.54 -15.23
N LYS A 16 10.25 5.83 -15.46
CA LYS A 16 9.55 6.68 -16.42
C LYS A 16 9.64 6.16 -17.85
N ALA A 17 10.81 5.68 -18.26
CA ALA A 17 11.04 5.18 -19.62
C ALA A 17 10.41 3.81 -19.85
N LEU A 18 10.55 2.89 -18.88
CA LEU A 18 10.16 1.48 -19.02
C LEU A 18 8.71 1.20 -18.59
N ARG A 19 8.12 2.09 -17.78
CA ARG A 19 6.76 1.98 -17.22
C ARG A 19 6.44 0.57 -16.68
N PRO A 20 7.23 0.06 -15.71
CA PRO A 20 7.01 -1.26 -15.16
C PRO A 20 5.71 -1.31 -14.34
N ASP A 21 5.12 -2.50 -14.21
CA ASP A 21 3.97 -2.74 -13.34
C ASP A 21 4.37 -2.71 -11.85
N VAL A 22 5.57 -3.25 -11.54
CA VAL A 22 6.11 -3.33 -10.17
C VAL A 22 7.57 -2.91 -10.15
N ILE A 23 7.93 -2.13 -9.13
CA ILE A 23 9.30 -1.71 -8.83
C ILE A 23 9.69 -2.31 -7.48
N LEU A 24 10.76 -3.13 -7.46
CA LEU A 24 11.42 -3.52 -6.20
C LEU A 24 12.38 -2.41 -5.82
N LEU A 25 12.21 -1.85 -4.63
CA LEU A 25 12.97 -0.70 -4.15
C LEU A 25 13.63 -1.01 -2.81
N ASP A 26 14.94 -0.87 -2.74
CA ASP A 26 15.63 -0.93 -1.44
C ASP A 26 15.47 0.41 -0.69
N LEU A 27 15.44 0.32 0.63
CA LEU A 27 15.41 1.49 1.49
C LEU A 27 16.77 2.18 1.56
N HIS A 28 17.84 1.38 1.61
CA HIS A 28 19.21 1.85 1.79
C HIS A 28 19.96 1.82 0.46
N MET A 29 19.93 2.94 -0.24
CA MET A 29 20.61 3.11 -1.52
C MET A 29 21.55 4.32 -1.46
N PRO A 30 22.63 4.34 -2.27
CA PRO A 30 23.45 5.54 -2.42
C PRO A 30 22.64 6.66 -3.09
N GLY A 31 22.98 7.91 -2.74
CA GLY A 31 22.28 9.09 -3.26
C GLY A 31 20.98 9.38 -2.51
N ILE A 32 19.86 9.36 -3.20
CA ILE A 32 18.55 9.51 -2.55
C ILE A 32 18.12 8.23 -1.86
N SER A 33 17.52 8.37 -0.67
CA SER A 33 17.02 7.25 0.10
C SER A 33 15.79 6.60 -0.56
N GLY A 34 15.52 5.33 -0.22
CA GLY A 34 14.30 4.67 -0.69
C GLY A 34 13.01 5.38 -0.24
N ARG A 35 13.03 6.09 0.91
CA ARG A 35 11.90 6.92 1.37
C ARG A 35 11.63 8.10 0.45
N GLU A 36 12.68 8.75 -0.07
CA GLU A 36 12.55 9.86 -1.02
C GLU A 36 12.18 9.33 -2.41
N ALA A 37 12.81 8.23 -2.83
CA ALA A 37 12.55 7.62 -4.13
C ALA A 37 11.10 7.13 -4.25
N VAL A 38 10.51 6.54 -3.20
CA VAL A 38 9.11 6.06 -3.25
C VAL A 38 8.13 7.21 -3.46
N LYS A 39 8.34 8.36 -2.82
CA LYS A 39 7.50 9.55 -3.01
C LYS A 39 7.57 10.05 -4.45
N SER A 40 8.79 10.22 -4.97
CA SER A 40 9.01 10.64 -6.35
C SER A 40 8.39 9.66 -7.36
N LEU A 41 8.50 8.35 -7.13
CA LEU A 41 7.90 7.34 -7.99
C LEU A 41 6.37 7.37 -7.94
N ALA A 42 5.76 7.61 -6.78
CA ALA A 42 4.31 7.75 -6.65
C ALA A 42 3.77 8.94 -7.46
N ASP A 43 4.51 10.06 -7.48
CA ASP A 43 4.13 11.26 -8.23
C ASP A 43 4.41 11.13 -9.73
N GLU A 44 5.57 10.58 -10.10
CA GLU A 44 6.06 10.64 -11.48
C GLU A 44 5.69 9.39 -12.30
N VAL A 45 5.44 8.24 -11.66
CA VAL A 45 5.04 6.97 -12.30
C VAL A 45 3.88 6.31 -11.53
N PRO A 46 2.73 6.97 -11.42
CA PRO A 46 1.61 6.52 -10.57
C PRO A 46 0.99 5.18 -10.99
N THR A 47 1.33 4.70 -12.18
CA THR A 47 0.90 3.38 -12.67
C THR A 47 1.75 2.24 -12.13
N ALA A 48 3.00 2.51 -11.73
CA ALA A 48 3.89 1.52 -11.16
C ALA A 48 3.63 1.33 -9.66
N ARG A 49 3.65 0.10 -9.20
CA ARG A 49 3.50 -0.24 -7.77
C ARG A 49 4.86 -0.46 -7.16
N VAL A 50 5.16 0.27 -6.10
CA VAL A 50 6.45 0.15 -5.41
C VAL A 50 6.35 -0.85 -4.28
N LEU A 51 7.16 -1.91 -4.35
CA LEU A 51 7.32 -2.92 -3.31
C LEU A 51 8.69 -2.74 -2.65
N MET A 52 8.70 -2.30 -1.39
CA MET A 52 9.95 -2.16 -0.64
C MET A 52 10.54 -3.53 -0.33
N LEU A 53 11.85 -3.69 -0.57
CA LEU A 53 12.61 -4.90 -0.23
C LEU A 53 13.88 -4.50 0.53
N THR A 54 13.89 -4.66 1.85
CA THR A 54 14.91 -4.07 2.72
C THR A 54 15.32 -4.98 3.88
N VAL A 55 16.41 -4.66 4.55
CA VAL A 55 16.82 -5.29 5.80
C VAL A 55 16.24 -4.58 7.03
N SER A 56 15.70 -3.38 6.87
CA SER A 56 15.15 -2.60 7.98
C SER A 56 13.88 -3.23 8.53
N GLU A 57 13.88 -3.47 9.83
CA GLU A 57 12.71 -3.88 10.61
C GLU A 57 12.10 -2.72 11.42
N ASP A 58 12.52 -1.49 11.15
CA ASP A 58 12.05 -0.31 11.86
C ASP A 58 10.59 0.00 11.48
N ALA A 59 9.77 0.32 12.50
CA ALA A 59 8.36 0.65 12.29
C ALA A 59 8.18 2.02 11.62
N ASP A 60 9.09 2.98 11.88
CA ASP A 60 9.04 4.31 11.29
C ASP A 60 9.39 4.24 9.80
N ASP A 61 10.39 3.41 9.42
CA ASP A 61 10.71 3.13 8.02
C ASP A 61 9.51 2.57 7.26
N LEU A 62 8.83 1.60 7.87
CA LEU A 62 7.62 0.99 7.32
C LEU A 62 6.53 2.04 7.11
N VAL A 63 6.18 2.79 8.17
CA VAL A 63 5.10 3.79 8.13
C VAL A 63 5.40 4.87 7.11
N ASP A 64 6.62 5.42 7.11
CA ASP A 64 7.01 6.49 6.21
C ASP A 64 6.99 6.09 4.74
N THR A 65 7.48 4.87 4.41
CA THR A 65 7.45 4.38 3.03
C THR A 65 6.03 4.06 2.56
N LEU A 66 5.18 3.50 3.42
CA LEU A 66 3.78 3.25 3.10
C LEU A 66 2.99 4.56 2.90
N ARG A 67 3.23 5.56 3.76
CA ARG A 67 2.68 6.92 3.58
C ARG A 67 3.20 7.58 2.31
N GLY A 68 4.44 7.32 1.95
CA GLY A 68 5.07 7.79 0.71
C GLY A 68 4.54 7.15 -0.57
N GLY A 69 3.63 6.16 -0.47
CA GLY A 69 3.01 5.54 -1.63
C GLY A 69 3.47 4.10 -1.94
N ALA A 70 4.29 3.48 -1.08
CA ALA A 70 4.64 2.08 -1.25
C ALA A 70 3.39 1.19 -1.22
N SER A 71 3.34 0.21 -2.11
CA SER A 71 2.27 -0.80 -2.19
C SER A 71 2.52 -2.00 -1.29
N GLY A 72 3.75 -2.14 -0.79
CA GLY A 72 4.11 -3.21 0.12
C GLY A 72 5.50 -3.06 0.73
N TYR A 73 5.81 -3.90 1.74
CA TYR A 73 7.07 -3.86 2.47
C TYR A 73 7.51 -5.27 2.86
N LEU A 74 8.63 -5.70 2.33
CA LEU A 74 9.20 -7.02 2.54
C LEU A 74 10.61 -6.93 3.10
N LEU A 75 10.98 -7.92 3.90
CA LEU A 75 12.34 -8.07 4.38
C LEU A 75 13.16 -8.92 3.40
N LYS A 76 14.46 -8.61 3.25
CA LYS A 76 15.39 -9.32 2.34
C LYS A 76 15.65 -10.79 2.71
N ASN A 77 15.18 -11.24 3.88
CA ASN A 77 15.22 -12.65 4.28
C ASN A 77 14.04 -13.49 3.77
N ILE A 78 13.22 -12.93 2.87
CA ILE A 78 12.08 -13.63 2.26
C ILE A 78 12.59 -14.74 1.30
N GLU A 79 11.91 -15.88 1.32
CA GLU A 79 12.14 -16.96 0.36
C GLU A 79 11.78 -16.54 -1.07
N THR A 80 12.51 -17.06 -2.07
CA THR A 80 12.37 -16.66 -3.47
C THR A 80 10.94 -16.86 -4.00
N ASP A 81 10.32 -18.00 -3.69
CA ASP A 81 8.95 -18.27 -4.14
C ASP A 81 7.93 -17.31 -3.54
N ALA A 82 8.10 -16.97 -2.25
CA ALA A 82 7.27 -16.00 -1.58
C ALA A 82 7.47 -14.57 -2.14
N LEU A 83 8.69 -14.21 -2.54
CA LEU A 83 8.97 -12.95 -3.23
C LEU A 83 8.28 -12.87 -4.59
N LEU A 84 8.34 -13.96 -5.38
CA LEU A 84 7.67 -14.02 -6.67
C LEU A 84 6.13 -13.91 -6.54
N ASP A 85 5.56 -14.56 -5.54
CA ASP A 85 4.12 -14.44 -5.22
C ASP A 85 3.78 -13.00 -4.81
N ALA A 86 4.59 -12.39 -3.94
CA ALA A 86 4.43 -11.02 -3.51
C ALA A 86 4.45 -10.03 -4.69
N ILE A 87 5.36 -10.20 -5.64
CA ILE A 87 5.43 -9.38 -6.86
C ILE A 87 4.15 -9.51 -7.69
N ARG A 88 3.64 -10.73 -7.90
CA ARG A 88 2.41 -10.98 -8.66
C ARG A 88 1.20 -10.32 -7.99
N ARG A 89 1.04 -10.53 -6.70
CA ARG A 89 -0.04 -9.93 -5.91
C ARG A 89 0.03 -8.41 -5.90
N THR A 90 1.25 -7.86 -5.78
CA THR A 90 1.45 -6.41 -5.88
C THR A 90 1.04 -5.91 -7.26
N ALA A 91 1.38 -6.59 -8.35
CA ALA A 91 0.94 -6.23 -9.71
C ALA A 91 -0.60 -6.24 -9.85
N GLU A 92 -1.29 -7.13 -9.16
CA GLU A 92 -2.76 -7.21 -9.11
C GLU A 92 -3.40 -6.12 -8.24
N GLY A 93 -2.58 -5.40 -7.45
CA GLY A 93 -3.03 -4.29 -6.60
C GLY A 93 -3.28 -4.67 -5.15
N ASP A 94 -2.84 -5.85 -4.73
CA ASP A 94 -2.86 -6.23 -3.33
C ASP A 94 -1.77 -5.51 -2.54
N ALA A 95 -2.05 -5.24 -1.27
CA ALA A 95 -1.05 -4.80 -0.32
C ALA A 95 -0.28 -6.02 0.20
N VAL A 96 1.04 -5.97 0.13
CA VAL A 96 1.88 -7.08 0.61
C VAL A 96 2.84 -6.57 1.67
N VAL A 97 2.64 -6.99 2.92
CA VAL A 97 3.52 -6.68 4.04
C VAL A 97 3.89 -7.99 4.74
N SER A 98 5.16 -8.15 5.09
CA SER A 98 5.59 -9.36 5.81
C SER A 98 4.87 -9.47 7.16
N PRO A 99 4.55 -10.70 7.65
CA PRO A 99 3.79 -10.88 8.89
C PRO A 99 4.42 -10.21 10.12
N GLN A 100 5.75 -10.13 10.16
CA GLN A 100 6.49 -9.44 11.22
C GLN A 100 6.21 -7.93 11.19
N MET A 101 6.27 -7.34 9.99
CA MET A 101 6.06 -5.90 9.80
C MET A 101 4.58 -5.50 9.95
N THR A 102 3.65 -6.39 9.61
CA THR A 102 2.22 -6.15 9.87
C THR A 102 1.94 -5.93 11.36
N ARG A 103 2.56 -6.75 12.24
CA ARG A 103 2.43 -6.56 13.69
C ARG A 103 2.99 -5.21 14.15
N LYS A 104 4.14 -4.80 13.64
CA LYS A 104 4.76 -3.50 13.96
C LYS A 104 3.90 -2.33 13.46
N LEU A 105 3.32 -2.44 12.26
CA LEU A 105 2.40 -1.44 11.71
C LEU A 105 1.18 -1.24 12.61
N VAL A 106 0.54 -2.32 13.05
CA VAL A 106 -0.62 -2.26 13.97
C VAL A 106 -0.24 -1.62 15.32
N GLN A 107 0.95 -1.92 15.83
CA GLN A 107 1.44 -1.33 17.08
C GLN A 107 1.72 0.17 16.92
N SER A 108 2.38 0.58 15.84
CA SER A 108 2.69 2.01 15.60
C SER A 108 1.44 2.86 15.41
N ILE A 109 0.42 2.35 14.69
CA ILE A 109 -0.87 3.04 14.54
C ILE A 109 -1.57 3.22 15.89
N LYS A 110 -1.46 2.25 16.81
CA LYS A 110 -2.06 2.33 18.15
C LYS A 110 -1.29 3.26 19.11
N SER A 111 0.01 3.38 18.95
CA SER A 111 0.88 4.16 19.84
C SER A 111 1.09 5.62 19.43
N THR A 112 0.74 5.98 18.19
CA THR A 112 0.82 7.36 17.72
C THR A 112 -0.36 8.14 18.28
N PRO A 113 -0.16 9.21 19.08
CA PRO A 113 -1.24 10.13 19.44
C PRO A 113 -1.84 10.65 18.13
N LYS A 114 -3.16 10.75 18.10
CA LYS A 114 -3.98 11.28 16.99
C LYS A 114 -3.51 12.68 16.55
N THR A 115 -2.40 12.76 15.82
CA THR A 115 -1.90 14.04 15.29
C THR A 115 -1.76 13.91 13.78
N GLU A 116 -2.68 14.57 13.10
CA GLU A 116 -2.61 15.04 11.70
C GLU A 116 -2.69 14.06 10.53
N LEU A 117 -3.55 13.05 10.59
CA LEU A 117 -4.16 12.50 9.35
C LEU A 117 -5.61 12.07 9.58
N ALA A 118 -6.31 12.72 10.54
CA ALA A 118 -7.76 12.58 10.56
C ALA A 118 -8.33 13.38 9.39
N PRO A 119 -8.88 12.73 8.36
CA PRO A 119 -9.56 13.45 7.30
C PRO A 119 -10.71 14.23 7.93
N ALA A 120 -10.88 15.47 7.50
CA ALA A 120 -12.01 16.29 7.90
C ALA A 120 -13.33 15.52 7.68
N PRO A 121 -14.36 15.73 8.50
CA PRO A 121 -15.65 15.02 8.41
C PRO A 121 -16.27 15.01 7.00
N ALA A 122 -15.94 16.00 6.17
CA ALA A 122 -16.41 16.14 4.79
C ALA A 122 -15.89 15.07 3.81
N GLU A 123 -14.83 14.34 4.13
CA GLU A 123 -14.29 13.32 3.20
C GLU A 123 -14.98 11.96 3.35
N LYS A 124 -15.55 11.67 4.52
CA LYS A 124 -16.34 10.43 4.72
C LYS A 124 -17.59 10.38 3.84
N ASP A 125 -18.11 11.53 3.46
CA ASP A 125 -19.34 11.64 2.63
C ASP A 125 -19.06 11.44 1.13
N LYS A 126 -17.80 11.41 0.71
CA LYS A 126 -17.44 11.13 -0.69
C LYS A 126 -17.55 9.66 -1.09
N LEU A 127 -17.57 8.75 -0.12
CA LEU A 127 -17.66 7.31 -0.39
C LEU A 127 -19.10 6.82 -0.40
N SER A 128 -19.45 6.04 -1.43
CA SER A 128 -20.73 5.31 -1.46
C SER A 128 -20.80 4.25 -0.34
N PRO A 129 -22.01 3.76 0.03
CA PRO A 129 -22.13 2.68 1.01
C PRO A 129 -21.29 1.46 0.65
N ARG A 130 -21.27 1.09 -0.64
CA ARG A 130 -20.49 -0.06 -1.14
C ARG A 130 -18.98 0.16 -1.05
N GLU A 131 -18.52 1.36 -1.34
CA GLU A 131 -17.09 1.72 -1.19
C GLU A 131 -16.65 1.71 0.28
N ARG A 132 -17.52 2.16 1.21
CA ARG A 132 -17.24 2.06 2.66
C ARG A 132 -17.13 0.61 3.12
N GLU A 133 -18.05 -0.24 2.67
CA GLU A 133 -18.03 -1.68 2.99
C GLU A 133 -16.74 -2.34 2.51
N ILE A 134 -16.33 -2.08 1.27
CA ILE A 134 -15.07 -2.58 0.73
C ILE A 134 -13.86 -2.03 1.51
N LEU A 135 -13.89 -0.76 1.89
CA LEU A 135 -12.82 -0.13 2.64
C LEU A 135 -12.63 -0.77 4.04
N VAL A 136 -13.70 -1.23 4.69
CA VAL A 136 -13.63 -2.02 5.93
C VAL A 136 -12.86 -3.33 5.73
N PHE A 137 -13.12 -4.05 4.63
CA PHE A 137 -12.36 -5.25 4.30
C PHE A 137 -10.89 -4.96 3.99
N VAL A 138 -10.63 -3.86 3.28
CA VAL A 138 -9.27 -3.38 2.99
C VAL A 138 -8.51 -3.10 4.29
N ALA A 139 -9.16 -2.45 5.28
CA ALA A 139 -8.58 -2.20 6.60
C ALA A 139 -8.22 -3.47 7.38
N ARG A 140 -8.93 -4.57 7.11
CA ARG A 140 -8.65 -5.89 7.69
C ARG A 140 -7.60 -6.70 6.92
N GLY A 141 -7.03 -6.13 5.87
CA GLY A 141 -6.01 -6.77 5.03
C GLY A 141 -6.56 -7.82 4.06
N ALA A 142 -7.88 -7.90 3.85
CA ALA A 142 -8.48 -8.86 2.93
C ALA A 142 -8.03 -8.58 1.48
N SER A 143 -7.71 -9.61 0.70
CA SER A 143 -7.42 -9.53 -0.73
C SER A 143 -8.70 -9.23 -1.55
N ASN A 144 -8.54 -8.81 -2.81
CA ASN A 144 -9.69 -8.57 -3.69
C ASN A 144 -10.56 -9.83 -3.85
N LYS A 145 -9.93 -11.02 -3.89
CA LYS A 145 -10.61 -12.31 -3.99
C LYS A 145 -11.44 -12.64 -2.73
N GLU A 146 -10.90 -12.35 -1.54
CA GLU A 146 -11.63 -12.54 -0.27
C GLU A 146 -12.81 -11.57 -0.16
N ILE A 147 -12.62 -10.30 -0.54
CA ILE A 147 -13.67 -9.29 -0.58
C ILE A 147 -14.76 -9.70 -1.59
N ALA A 148 -14.37 -10.15 -2.77
CA ALA A 148 -15.29 -10.62 -3.81
C ALA A 148 -16.19 -11.76 -3.32
N ARG A 149 -15.59 -12.74 -2.62
CA ARG A 149 -16.32 -13.85 -2.00
C ARG A 149 -17.25 -13.38 -0.88
N ALA A 150 -16.77 -12.50 0.00
CA ALA A 150 -17.57 -11.99 1.13
C ALA A 150 -18.75 -11.14 0.70
N LEU A 151 -18.64 -10.45 -0.43
CA LEU A 151 -19.63 -9.50 -0.93
C LEU A 151 -20.46 -10.04 -2.13
N ASP A 152 -20.19 -11.31 -2.53
CA ASP A 152 -20.82 -11.99 -3.67
C ASP A 152 -20.76 -11.17 -4.97
N VAL A 153 -19.58 -10.71 -5.33
CA VAL A 153 -19.30 -9.95 -6.56
C VAL A 153 -18.08 -10.49 -7.29
N ALA A 154 -17.88 -10.08 -8.54
CA ALA A 154 -16.67 -10.40 -9.29
C ALA A 154 -15.44 -9.66 -8.69
N GLU A 155 -14.27 -10.31 -8.70
CA GLU A 155 -13.01 -9.72 -8.23
C GLU A 155 -12.66 -8.43 -9.00
N THR A 156 -12.95 -8.39 -10.29
CA THR A 156 -12.81 -7.19 -11.13
C THR A 156 -13.64 -6.02 -10.63
N THR A 157 -14.84 -6.28 -10.11
CA THR A 157 -15.71 -5.26 -9.50
C THR A 157 -15.09 -4.69 -8.24
N VAL A 158 -14.51 -5.54 -7.39
CA VAL A 158 -13.78 -5.09 -6.18
C VAL A 158 -12.59 -4.22 -6.58
N LYS A 159 -11.81 -4.63 -7.58
CA LYS A 159 -10.66 -3.87 -8.09
C LYS A 159 -11.06 -2.46 -8.54
N ILE A 160 -12.18 -2.33 -9.27
CA ILE A 160 -12.71 -1.03 -9.71
C ILE A 160 -13.12 -0.17 -8.51
N HIS A 161 -13.82 -0.74 -7.52
CA HIS A 161 -14.20 0.01 -6.32
C HIS A 161 -12.98 0.47 -5.52
N VAL A 162 -11.96 -0.37 -5.35
CA VAL A 162 -10.70 0.02 -4.68
C VAL A 162 -10.04 1.20 -5.41
N GLN A 163 -9.96 1.15 -6.75
CA GLN A 163 -9.44 2.28 -7.53
C GLN A 163 -10.27 3.57 -7.35
N HIS A 164 -11.60 3.46 -7.28
CA HIS A 164 -12.47 4.61 -7.03
C HIS A 164 -12.27 5.18 -5.62
N ILE A 165 -12.12 4.31 -4.60
CA ILE A 165 -11.81 4.73 -3.22
C ILE A 165 -10.50 5.52 -3.19
N LEU A 166 -9.43 4.96 -3.77
CA LEU A 166 -8.12 5.61 -3.83
C LEU A 166 -8.22 7.00 -4.46
N ARG A 167 -8.88 7.11 -5.63
CA ARG A 167 -9.07 8.38 -6.32
C ARG A 167 -9.91 9.38 -5.52
N LYS A 168 -11.00 8.95 -4.87
CA LYS A 168 -11.90 9.83 -4.10
C LYS A 168 -11.27 10.37 -2.84
N LEU A 169 -10.35 9.61 -2.24
CA LEU A 169 -9.64 9.96 -1.01
C LEU A 169 -8.23 10.52 -1.26
N ASP A 170 -7.87 10.69 -2.54
CA ASP A 170 -6.53 11.15 -2.95
C ASP A 170 -5.40 10.29 -2.37
N LEU A 171 -5.58 8.96 -2.44
CA LEU A 171 -4.64 7.97 -1.92
C LEU A 171 -3.94 7.25 -3.08
N THR A 172 -2.65 6.99 -2.93
CA THR A 172 -1.82 6.39 -3.98
C THR A 172 -1.69 4.88 -3.87
N SER A 173 -2.02 4.29 -2.70
CA SER A 173 -1.90 2.84 -2.51
C SER A 173 -3.02 2.25 -1.65
N ARG A 174 -3.26 0.94 -1.81
CA ARG A 174 -4.19 0.18 -0.97
C ARG A 174 -3.80 0.21 0.51
N VAL A 175 -2.50 0.29 0.81
CA VAL A 175 -2.01 0.38 2.19
C VAL A 175 -2.42 1.72 2.80
N GLN A 176 -2.30 2.81 2.04
CA GLN A 176 -2.80 4.11 2.49
C GLN A 176 -4.31 4.06 2.76
N ALA A 177 -5.08 3.38 1.92
CA ALA A 177 -6.52 3.20 2.15
C ALA A 177 -6.80 2.39 3.43
N ALA A 178 -6.00 1.35 3.72
CA ALA A 178 -6.12 0.58 4.95
C ALA A 178 -5.80 1.43 6.20
N VAL A 179 -4.70 2.19 6.16
CA VAL A 179 -4.30 3.12 7.24
C VAL A 179 -5.40 4.16 7.47
N TYR A 180 -5.85 4.82 6.40
CA TYR A 180 -6.96 5.78 6.44
C TYR A 180 -8.20 5.20 7.12
N ALA A 181 -8.60 3.97 6.75
CA ALA A 181 -9.79 3.33 7.29
C ALA A 181 -9.67 3.03 8.79
N VAL A 182 -8.47 2.64 9.26
CA VAL A 182 -8.18 2.41 10.68
C VAL A 182 -8.22 3.74 11.44
N GLU A 183 -7.58 4.78 10.95
CA GLU A 183 -7.56 6.11 11.56
C GLU A 183 -8.96 6.76 11.60
N ALA A 184 -9.78 6.52 10.57
CA ALA A 184 -11.17 6.95 10.49
C ALA A 184 -12.14 6.15 11.38
N GLY A 185 -11.65 5.10 12.08
CA GLY A 185 -12.46 4.23 12.93
C GLY A 185 -13.40 3.28 12.18
N LEU A 186 -13.21 3.10 10.87
CA LEU A 186 -14.06 2.24 10.04
C LEU A 186 -13.79 0.75 10.26
N ALA A 187 -12.58 0.39 10.71
CA ALA A 187 -12.20 -1.01 10.95
C ALA A 187 -12.97 -1.67 12.09
N GLU A 188 -13.45 -0.89 13.07
CA GLU A 188 -14.15 -1.38 14.27
C GLU A 188 -15.68 -1.47 14.07
N SER A 189 -16.24 -0.81 13.07
CA SER A 189 -17.69 -0.72 12.84
C SER A 189 -18.34 -2.01 12.31
N GLY A 190 -17.59 -3.09 12.12
CA GLY A 190 -18.08 -4.36 11.56
C GLY A 190 -18.32 -5.48 12.60
N LYS A 191 -18.55 -5.16 13.86
CA LYS A 191 -18.90 -6.13 14.94
C LYS A 191 -20.35 -5.98 15.39
N ALA A 192 -21.29 -5.79 14.47
CA ALA A 192 -22.72 -5.87 14.80
C ALA A 192 -23.42 -6.66 13.68
N GLY A 193 -23.69 -7.93 13.97
CA GLY A 193 -24.52 -8.79 13.12
C GLY A 193 -24.09 -10.22 13.23
#